data_122222acd50acb0b4e0fae32b390c557
#
_entry.id   122222acd50acb0b4e0fae32b390c557
#
_cell.length_a   1.000
_cell.length_b   1.000
_cell.length_c   1.000
_cell.angle_alpha   90.00
_cell.angle_beta   90.00
_cell.angle_gamma   90.00
#
_symmetry.space_group_name_H-M   'P 1'
#
loop_
_entity.id
_entity.type
_entity.pdbx_description
1 polymer ?
#
loop_
_entity_poly.entity_id
_entity_poly.type
_entity_poly.pdbx_seq_one_letter_code
_entity_poly.pdbx_strand_id
1 'polypeptide(L)' 'MSTVHPNSVREVLSRHILADGFEPVVDLEKSHGSWLVDGRDDREYLDLFSMFASMPIGYNHPRILEAKDRLSTVAANK' A
#
# COMPACT_ATOMS: atom_id res chain seq x y z
N MET A 1 -11.73 0.23 -16.02
CA MET A 1 -10.32 0.12 -15.58
C MET A 1 -9.98 -1.34 -15.33
N SER A 2 -8.92 -1.81 -15.93
CA SER A 2 -8.49 -3.19 -15.71
C SER A 2 -7.72 -3.29 -14.39
N THR A 3 -7.88 -4.44 -13.73
CA THR A 3 -7.22 -4.73 -12.46
C THR A 3 -6.12 -5.76 -12.68
N VAL A 4 -4.97 -5.53 -12.11
CA VAL A 4 -3.85 -6.47 -12.17
C VAL A 4 -3.92 -7.39 -10.97
N HIS A 5 -3.86 -8.71 -11.21
CA HIS A 5 -3.83 -9.69 -10.13
C HIS A 5 -2.54 -9.51 -9.31
N PRO A 6 -2.60 -9.60 -7.97
CA PRO A 6 -1.42 -9.40 -7.13
C PRO A 6 -0.20 -10.22 -7.52
N ASN A 7 -0.40 -11.45 -7.96
CA ASN A 7 0.70 -12.33 -8.39
C ASN A 7 1.36 -11.88 -9.70
N SER A 8 0.73 -10.99 -10.45
CA SER A 8 1.22 -10.49 -11.73
C SER A 8 1.76 -9.06 -11.65
N VAL A 9 1.66 -8.41 -10.49
CA VAL A 9 2.04 -6.99 -10.34
C VAL A 9 3.50 -6.76 -10.74
N ARG A 10 4.41 -7.56 -10.21
CA ARG A 10 5.83 -7.40 -10.47
C ARG A 10 6.16 -7.60 -11.95
N GLU A 11 5.54 -8.59 -12.57
CA GLU A 11 5.73 -8.85 -14.00
C GLU A 11 5.23 -7.68 -14.86
N VAL A 12 4.04 -7.19 -14.55
CA VAL A 12 3.45 -6.06 -15.30
C VAL A 12 4.28 -4.80 -15.12
N LEU A 13 4.69 -4.49 -13.90
CA LEU A 13 5.52 -3.32 -13.63
C LEU A 13 6.88 -3.40 -14.34
N SER A 14 7.50 -4.58 -14.38
CA SER A 14 8.81 -4.76 -14.98
C SER A 14 8.84 -4.51 -16.49
N ARG A 15 7.67 -4.47 -17.14
CA ARG A 15 7.56 -4.11 -18.56
C ARG A 15 7.72 -2.60 -18.80
N HIS A 16 7.58 -1.80 -17.77
CA HIS A 16 7.52 -0.34 -17.88
C HIS A 16 8.56 0.37 -17.02
N ILE A 17 8.94 -0.22 -15.90
CA ILE A 17 9.90 0.36 -14.96
C ILE A 17 10.85 -0.73 -14.46
N LEU A 18 11.95 -0.30 -13.83
CA LEU A 18 12.81 -1.22 -13.12
C LEU A 18 12.13 -1.66 -11.83
N ALA A 19 11.68 -2.92 -11.79
CA ALA A 19 11.00 -3.49 -10.64
C ALA A 19 11.92 -4.46 -9.92
N ASP A 20 12.67 -3.96 -8.94
CA ASP A 20 13.57 -4.79 -8.13
C ASP A 20 13.40 -4.52 -6.63
N GLY A 21 14.08 -5.30 -5.81
CA GLY A 21 14.07 -5.13 -4.36
C GLY A 21 12.82 -5.69 -3.70
N PHE A 22 11.95 -4.83 -3.24
CA PHE A 22 10.80 -5.19 -2.43
C PHE A 22 9.83 -6.14 -3.16
N GLU A 23 9.72 -7.38 -2.69
CA GLU A 23 8.89 -8.40 -3.35
C GLU A 23 7.42 -8.42 -2.94
N PRO A 24 7.06 -8.19 -1.67
CA PRO A 24 5.65 -8.19 -1.29
C PRO A 24 4.84 -7.18 -2.08
N VAL A 25 3.60 -7.57 -2.39
CA VAL A 25 2.62 -6.68 -3.02
C VAL A 25 1.69 -6.19 -1.92
N VAL A 26 1.79 -4.92 -1.55
CA VAL A 26 1.05 -4.37 -0.42
C VAL A 26 -0.44 -4.35 -0.71
N ASP A 27 -1.22 -5.03 0.13
CA ASP A 27 -2.67 -4.90 0.13
C ASP A 27 -3.04 -3.73 1.03
N LEU A 28 -3.36 -2.59 0.42
CA LEU A 28 -3.64 -1.37 1.17
C LEU A 28 -4.93 -1.43 1.99
N GLU A 29 -5.88 -2.26 1.58
CA GLU A 29 -7.13 -2.39 2.33
C GLU A 29 -6.96 -3.26 3.58
N LYS A 30 -6.18 -4.33 3.49
CA LYS A 30 -5.99 -5.27 4.59
C LYS A 30 -4.86 -4.90 5.53
N SER A 31 -3.89 -4.12 5.07
CA SER A 31 -2.80 -3.66 5.94
C SER A 31 -3.34 -2.73 7.01
N HIS A 32 -2.82 -2.84 8.23
CA HIS A 32 -3.32 -2.08 9.38
C HIS A 32 -2.24 -1.84 10.41
N GLY A 33 -2.20 -0.64 10.98
CA GLY A 33 -1.20 -0.27 11.97
C GLY A 33 0.22 -0.51 11.47
N SER A 34 0.97 -1.30 12.19
CA SER A 34 2.35 -1.67 11.81
C SER A 34 2.43 -2.98 11.03
N TRP A 35 1.31 -3.50 10.57
CA TRP A 35 1.24 -4.76 9.84
C TRP A 35 0.97 -4.54 8.36
N LEU A 36 1.92 -4.99 7.55
CA LEU A 36 1.78 -5.00 6.10
C LEU A 36 1.24 -6.37 5.68
N VAL A 37 0.17 -6.37 4.92
CA VAL A 37 -0.40 -7.61 4.36
C VAL A 37 0.00 -7.73 2.90
N ASP A 38 0.55 -8.89 2.54
CA ASP A 38 0.93 -9.20 1.16
C ASP A 38 -0.29 -9.67 0.38
N GLY A 39 -0.65 -8.95 -0.68
CA GLY A 39 -1.79 -9.31 -1.52
C GLY A 39 -1.65 -10.62 -2.28
N ARG A 40 -0.43 -11.17 -2.36
CA ARG A 40 -0.19 -12.43 -3.07
C ARG A 40 -0.66 -13.65 -2.28
N ASP A 41 -0.49 -13.63 -0.96
CA ASP A 41 -0.72 -14.81 -0.10
C ASP A 41 -1.32 -14.49 1.25
N ASP A 42 -1.71 -13.24 1.50
CA ASP A 42 -2.26 -12.74 2.76
C ASP A 42 -1.32 -12.87 3.96
N ARG A 43 -0.04 -13.06 3.74
CA ARG A 43 0.93 -13.06 4.84
C ARG A 43 1.03 -11.68 5.47
N GLU A 44 1.18 -11.66 6.78
CA GLU A 44 1.37 -10.43 7.54
C GLU A 44 2.84 -10.27 7.91
N TYR A 45 3.36 -9.08 7.70
CA TYR A 45 4.73 -8.70 8.06
C TYR A 45 4.69 -7.51 8.99
N LEU A 46 5.49 -7.56 10.06
CA LEU A 46 5.69 -6.37 10.89
C LEU A 46 6.51 -5.37 10.07
N ASP A 47 5.92 -4.22 9.79
CA ASP A 47 6.54 -3.22 8.94
C ASP A 47 7.48 -2.32 9.73
N LEU A 48 8.76 -2.61 9.68
CA LEU A 48 9.81 -1.76 10.24
C LEU A 48 10.42 -0.83 9.17
N PHE A 49 9.96 -0.98 7.94
CA PHE A 49 10.44 -0.19 6.81
C PHE A 49 9.69 1.14 6.66
N SER A 50 8.38 1.14 6.88
CA SER A 50 7.50 2.32 6.84
C SER A 50 7.63 3.11 5.53
N MET A 51 7.84 2.42 4.40
CA MET A 51 8.05 3.04 3.08
C MET A 51 9.13 4.13 3.13
N PHE A 52 10.32 3.79 3.61
CA PHE A 52 11.43 4.71 3.86
C PHE A 52 11.04 5.83 4.84
N ALA A 53 10.33 5.45 5.89
CA ALA A 53 9.86 6.36 6.94
C ALA A 53 8.81 7.38 6.47
N SER A 54 8.19 7.17 5.31
CA SER A 54 7.14 8.05 4.81
C SER A 54 5.76 7.72 5.37
N MET A 55 5.61 6.62 6.11
CA MET A 55 4.34 6.21 6.73
C MET A 55 4.47 6.05 8.25
N PRO A 56 4.77 7.12 8.97
CA PRO A 56 5.05 7.03 10.41
C PRO A 56 3.84 6.63 11.25
N ILE A 57 2.62 6.80 10.75
CA ILE A 57 1.38 6.46 11.48
C ILE A 57 0.96 5.01 11.21
N GLY A 58 1.58 4.36 10.22
CA GLY A 58 1.20 3.03 9.77
C GLY A 58 0.04 3.05 8.79
N TYR A 59 -0.60 1.89 8.63
CA TYR A 59 -1.65 1.69 7.62
C TYR A 59 -3.04 1.87 8.22
N ASN A 60 -3.92 2.54 7.50
CA ASN A 60 -5.35 2.61 7.80
C ASN A 60 -5.68 3.03 9.23
N HIS A 61 -5.01 4.05 9.73
CA HIS A 61 -5.31 4.58 11.06
C HIS A 61 -6.78 5.01 11.12
N PRO A 62 -7.56 4.57 12.13
CA PRO A 62 -8.99 4.84 12.18
C PRO A 62 -9.36 6.33 12.07
N ARG A 63 -8.60 7.22 12.69
CA ARG A 63 -8.88 8.66 12.64
C ARG A 63 -8.65 9.24 11.25
N ILE A 64 -7.70 8.69 10.49
CA ILE A 64 -7.46 9.11 9.10
C ILE A 64 -8.62 8.64 8.22
N LEU A 65 -9.08 7.40 8.41
CA LEU A 65 -10.23 6.88 7.66
C LEU A 65 -11.51 7.68 7.95
N GLU A 66 -11.71 8.11 9.19
CA GLU A 66 -12.85 8.96 9.56
C GLU A 66 -12.81 10.32 8.86
N ALA A 67 -11.63 10.80 8.53
CA ALA A 67 -11.43 12.10 7.88
C ALA A 67 -11.39 12.00 6.35
N LYS A 68 -11.74 10.87 5.77
CA LYS A 68 -11.57 10.60 4.33
C LYS A 68 -12.20 11.67 3.41
N ASP A 69 -13.38 12.16 3.74
CA ASP A 69 -14.06 13.14 2.90
C ASP A 69 -13.32 14.48 2.87
N ARG A 70 -12.82 14.91 4.03
CA ARG A 70 -12.00 16.13 4.11
C ARG A 70 -10.69 15.96 3.36
N LEU A 71 -10.05 14.79 3.54
CA LEU A 71 -8.77 14.51 2.89
C LEU A 71 -8.93 14.44 1.37
N SER A 72 -10.04 13.89 0.88
CA SER A 72 -10.34 13.85 -0.55
C SER A 72 -10.44 15.26 -1.12
N THR A 73 -11.12 16.17 -0.43
CA THR A 73 -11.25 17.56 -0.84
C THR A 73 -9.89 18.25 -0.90
N VAL A 74 -9.06 18.07 0.12
CA VAL A 74 -7.72 18.65 0.16
C VAL A 74 -6.86 18.11 -0.99
N ALA A 75 -6.89 16.81 -1.21
CA ALA A 75 -6.10 16.17 -2.27
C ALA A 75 -6.52 16.65 -3.66
N ALA A 76 -7.82 16.88 -3.86
CA ALA A 76 -8.34 17.36 -5.15
C ALA A 76 -8.01 18.81 -5.43
N ASN A 77 -7.63 19.58 -4.42
CA ASN A 77 -7.36 21.02 -4.53
C ASN A 77 -5.91 21.39 -4.24
N LYS A 78 -5.05 20.55 -4.64
CA LYS A 78 -3.63 20.69 -4.45
C LYS A 78 -3.00 21.74 -5.39
#